data_45121acbe13ad519ccac73c5de4cad32
#
_entry.id   45121acbe13ad519ccac73c5de4cad32
#
_cell.length_a   1.000
_cell.length_b   1.000
_cell.length_c   1.000
_cell.angle_alpha   90.00
_cell.angle_beta   90.00
_cell.angle_gamma   90.00
#
_symmetry.space_group_name_H-M   'P 1'
#
loop_
_entity.id
_entity.type
_entity.pdbx_description
1 polymer ?
#
loop_
_entity_poly.entity_id
_entity_poly.type
_entity_poly.pdbx_seq_one_letter_code
_entity_poly.pdbx_strand_id
1 'polypeptide(L)'
;MATETRWPAVGAALPPLEIPITRTLIVAGAIASRDYQDVHHDAELARRKGSPDIFMNILTTNGLVGRYITDCFGPTAVLRKVAIRLGAPNYPGDTMVLTGRIEELDDVTGTATVRVVGANGIGNHVTGTVTVTFTEATVTVTLTDEGAS
;
A
#
# COMPACT_ATOMS: atom_id res chain seq x y z
N MET A 1 -16.56 -26.80 -19.42
CA MET A 1 -15.14 -26.68 -19.00
C MET A 1 -14.94 -25.26 -18.52
N ALA A 2 -14.77 -25.07 -17.25
CA ALA A 2 -14.38 -23.77 -16.72
C ALA A 2 -12.93 -23.53 -17.16
N THR A 3 -12.70 -22.48 -17.92
CA THR A 3 -11.35 -22.00 -18.21
C THR A 3 -10.77 -21.51 -16.88
N GLU A 4 -9.85 -22.31 -16.30
CA GLU A 4 -9.06 -21.79 -15.17
C GLU A 4 -8.35 -20.54 -15.65
N THR A 5 -8.81 -19.40 -15.17
CA THR A 5 -8.11 -18.12 -15.40
C THR A 5 -6.79 -18.18 -14.66
N ARG A 6 -5.70 -18.15 -15.39
CA ARG A 6 -4.31 -18.19 -14.88
C ARG A 6 -4.00 -17.02 -13.95
N TRP A 7 -4.70 -15.92 -14.11
CA TRP A 7 -4.46 -14.66 -13.40
C TRP A 7 -5.73 -14.13 -12.75
N PRO A 8 -5.61 -13.26 -11.71
CA PRO A 8 -6.77 -12.59 -11.12
C PRO A 8 -7.52 -11.76 -12.17
N ALA A 9 -8.83 -11.65 -11.99
CA ALA A 9 -9.67 -10.91 -12.95
C ALA A 9 -9.53 -9.38 -12.78
N VAL A 10 -9.66 -8.64 -13.89
CA VAL A 10 -9.86 -7.19 -13.86
C VAL A 10 -11.13 -6.87 -13.04
N GLY A 11 -11.05 -5.87 -12.18
CA GLY A 11 -12.11 -5.50 -11.25
C GLY A 11 -12.06 -6.24 -9.90
N ALA A 12 -11.25 -7.29 -9.76
CA ALA A 12 -11.09 -8.00 -8.50
C ALA A 12 -10.52 -7.09 -7.40
N ALA A 13 -11.13 -7.13 -6.22
CA ALA A 13 -10.66 -6.45 -5.04
C ALA A 13 -9.60 -7.29 -4.32
N LEU A 14 -8.55 -6.65 -3.83
CA LEU A 14 -7.56 -7.27 -2.97
C LEU A 14 -8.05 -7.24 -1.51
N PRO A 15 -7.68 -8.22 -0.67
CA PRO A 15 -7.95 -8.17 0.76
C PRO A 15 -7.40 -6.89 1.37
N PRO A 16 -8.14 -6.20 2.25
CA PRO A 16 -7.63 -5.00 2.91
C PRO A 16 -6.49 -5.35 3.87
N LEU A 17 -5.57 -4.39 4.06
CA LEU A 17 -4.51 -4.48 5.06
C LEU A 17 -4.63 -3.32 6.03
N GLU A 18 -4.90 -3.63 7.29
CA GLU A 18 -4.90 -2.64 8.37
C GLU A 18 -3.49 -2.48 8.94
N ILE A 19 -3.02 -1.25 9.04
CA ILE A 19 -1.72 -0.90 9.58
C ILE A 19 -1.91 0.09 10.72
N PRO A 20 -1.73 -0.32 11.99
CA PRO A 20 -1.68 0.61 13.11
C PRO A 20 -0.50 1.57 12.93
N ILE A 21 -0.77 2.85 12.99
CA ILE A 21 0.25 3.89 12.87
C ILE A 21 0.79 4.18 14.26
N THR A 22 1.92 3.56 14.58
CA THR A 22 2.60 3.73 15.87
C THR A 22 3.76 4.72 15.74
N ARG A 23 4.17 5.34 16.88
CA ARG A 23 5.40 6.13 16.91
C ARG A 23 6.60 5.34 16.45
N THR A 24 6.70 4.09 16.90
CA THR A 24 7.80 3.19 16.52
C THR A 24 7.84 2.99 15.01
N LEU A 25 6.69 2.76 14.36
CA LEU A 25 6.63 2.60 12.89
C LEU A 25 7.11 3.87 12.17
N ILE A 26 6.63 5.05 12.60
CA ILE A 26 7.02 6.33 11.99
C ILE A 26 8.51 6.55 12.11
N VAL A 27 9.06 6.44 13.32
CA VAL A 27 10.49 6.67 13.60
C VAL A 27 11.35 5.61 12.91
N ALA A 28 11.00 4.33 13.03
CA ALA A 28 11.75 3.25 12.41
C ALA A 28 11.77 3.36 10.89
N GLY A 29 10.65 3.72 10.27
CA GLY A 29 10.57 3.94 8.82
C GLY A 29 11.43 5.11 8.35
N ALA A 30 11.44 6.20 9.10
CA ALA A 30 12.29 7.35 8.81
C ALA A 30 13.78 6.98 8.89
N ILE A 31 14.19 6.28 9.94
CA ILE A 31 15.58 5.84 10.12
C ILE A 31 15.98 4.84 9.03
N ALA A 32 15.13 3.85 8.75
CA ALA A 32 15.40 2.82 7.74
C ALA A 32 15.56 3.41 6.33
N SER A 33 14.84 4.48 6.02
CA SER A 33 14.94 5.20 4.75
C SER A 33 15.94 6.36 4.77
N ARG A 34 16.68 6.55 5.85
CA ARG A 34 17.65 7.63 6.06
C ARG A 34 17.05 9.02 5.89
N ASP A 35 15.80 9.17 6.23
CA ASP A 35 15.11 10.46 6.29
C ASP A 35 15.16 10.99 7.72
N TYR A 36 16.17 11.81 7.99
CA TYR A 36 16.44 12.33 9.33
C TYR A 36 15.78 13.67 9.61
N GLN A 37 14.77 14.06 8.84
CA GLN A 37 14.00 15.25 9.13
C GLN A 37 13.31 15.13 10.49
N ASP A 38 13.40 16.17 11.30
CA ASP A 38 12.91 16.20 12.67
C ASP A 38 11.40 15.94 12.79
N VAL A 39 10.62 16.33 11.80
CA VAL A 39 9.15 16.10 11.77
C VAL A 39 8.75 14.60 11.79
N HIS A 40 9.69 13.69 11.52
CA HIS A 40 9.45 12.27 11.52
C HIS A 40 9.91 11.56 12.80
N HIS A 41 10.60 12.25 13.72
CA HIS A 41 11.11 11.64 14.94
C HIS A 41 11.07 12.51 16.19
N ASP A 42 10.96 13.83 16.06
CA ASP A 42 10.93 14.76 17.18
C ASP A 42 9.59 15.50 17.23
N ALA A 43 8.75 15.11 18.20
CA ALA A 43 7.41 15.66 18.33
C ALA A 43 7.40 17.15 18.68
N GLU A 44 8.38 17.61 19.46
CA GLU A 44 8.46 19.03 19.85
C GLU A 44 8.81 19.90 18.64
N LEU A 45 9.81 19.49 17.85
CA LEU A 45 10.18 20.20 16.63
C LEU A 45 9.08 20.12 15.58
N ALA A 46 8.39 18.99 15.45
CA ALA A 46 7.23 18.85 14.56
C ALA A 46 6.14 19.90 14.92
N ARG A 47 5.85 20.06 16.21
CA ARG A 47 4.86 21.04 16.69
C ARG A 47 5.30 22.47 16.44
N ARG A 48 6.58 22.78 16.64
CA ARG A 48 7.14 24.11 16.30
C ARG A 48 7.00 24.44 14.81
N LYS A 49 7.03 23.42 13.95
CA LYS A 49 6.84 23.55 12.49
C LYS A 49 5.37 23.51 12.05
N GLY A 50 4.43 23.43 12.99
CA GLY A 50 2.99 23.51 12.73
C GLY A 50 2.27 22.18 12.59
N SER A 51 2.95 21.05 12.78
CA SER A 51 2.30 19.74 12.83
C SER A 51 1.86 19.39 14.25
N PRO A 52 0.72 18.68 14.46
CA PRO A 52 0.28 18.31 15.80
C PRO A 52 1.18 17.28 16.47
N ASP A 53 1.90 16.49 15.68
CA ASP A 53 2.81 15.43 16.13
C ASP A 53 3.79 15.07 15.01
N ILE A 54 4.66 14.07 15.25
CA ILE A 54 5.44 13.46 14.18
C ILE A 54 4.50 12.77 13.19
N PHE A 55 4.93 12.65 11.94
CA PHE A 55 4.16 11.96 10.90
C PHE A 55 5.05 11.10 10.00
N MET A 56 4.42 10.13 9.38
CA MET A 56 5.09 9.16 8.49
C MET A 56 5.65 9.85 7.25
N ASN A 57 6.88 9.47 6.88
CA ASN A 57 7.49 9.95 5.64
C ASN A 57 6.98 9.18 4.41
N ILE A 58 7.15 9.78 3.23
CA ILE A 58 6.70 9.18 1.96
C ILE A 58 7.41 7.85 1.65
N LEU A 59 8.66 7.71 2.03
CA LEU A 59 9.43 6.48 1.76
C LEU A 59 8.88 5.29 2.51
N THR A 60 8.44 5.48 3.76
CA THR A 60 7.74 4.45 4.54
C THR A 60 6.41 4.08 3.89
N THR A 61 5.62 5.07 3.49
CA THR A 61 4.35 4.83 2.80
C THR A 61 4.55 4.07 1.50
N ASN A 62 5.54 4.45 0.70
CA ASN A 62 5.86 3.76 -0.55
C ASN A 62 6.24 2.29 -0.29
N GLY A 63 7.02 2.02 0.74
CA GLY A 63 7.38 0.67 1.17
C GLY A 63 6.17 -0.15 1.63
N LEU A 64 5.25 0.46 2.38
CA LEU A 64 4.02 -0.20 2.83
C LEU A 64 3.09 -0.55 1.66
N VAL A 65 2.98 0.31 0.66
CA VAL A 65 2.23 0.02 -0.57
C VAL A 65 2.86 -1.17 -1.31
N GLY A 66 4.18 -1.21 -1.46
CA GLY A 66 4.90 -2.34 -2.03
C GLY A 66 4.67 -3.63 -1.26
N ARG A 67 4.78 -3.59 0.07
CA ARG A 67 4.47 -4.71 0.96
C ARG A 67 3.05 -5.23 0.76
N TYR A 68 2.06 -4.33 0.68
CA TYR A 68 0.67 -4.69 0.47
C TYR A 68 0.50 -5.56 -0.79
N ILE A 69 1.13 -5.19 -1.88
CA ILE A 69 1.07 -5.93 -3.14
C ILE A 69 1.77 -7.29 -3.02
N THR A 70 2.96 -7.34 -2.43
CA THR A 70 3.69 -8.61 -2.25
C THR A 70 3.04 -9.54 -1.24
N ASP A 71 2.38 -9.03 -0.21
CA ASP A 71 1.56 -9.82 0.71
C ASP A 71 0.34 -10.44 0.00
N CYS A 72 -0.27 -9.72 -0.94
CA CYS A 72 -1.41 -10.22 -1.72
C CYS A 72 -1.00 -11.26 -2.76
N PHE A 73 0.11 -11.06 -3.47
CA PHE A 73 0.48 -11.87 -4.63
C PHE A 73 1.68 -12.80 -4.40
N GLY A 74 2.27 -12.74 -3.21
CA GLY A 74 3.37 -13.61 -2.81
C GLY A 74 4.76 -13.13 -3.24
N PRO A 75 5.81 -13.86 -2.78
CA PRO A 75 7.20 -13.41 -2.92
C PRO A 75 7.75 -13.49 -4.35
N THR A 76 7.07 -14.19 -5.25
CA THR A 76 7.48 -14.32 -6.65
C THR A 76 6.89 -13.23 -7.56
N ALA A 77 5.95 -12.43 -7.05
CA ALA A 77 5.44 -11.26 -7.77
C ALA A 77 6.54 -10.20 -7.89
N VAL A 78 6.68 -9.62 -9.08
CA VAL A 78 7.71 -8.63 -9.36
C VAL A 78 7.09 -7.25 -9.46
N LEU A 79 7.41 -6.37 -8.51
CA LEU A 79 7.03 -4.97 -8.57
C LEU A 79 7.78 -4.29 -9.71
N ARG A 80 7.04 -3.71 -10.67
CA ARG A 80 7.61 -2.99 -11.81
C ARG A 80 7.61 -1.49 -11.59
N LYS A 81 6.54 -0.97 -10.98
CA LYS A 81 6.37 0.46 -10.73
C LYS A 81 5.44 0.66 -9.54
N VAL A 82 5.81 1.59 -8.66
CA VAL A 82 4.95 2.11 -7.60
C VAL A 82 4.84 3.62 -7.81
N ALA A 83 3.66 4.12 -8.17
CA ALA A 83 3.40 5.52 -8.42
C ALA A 83 2.32 6.00 -7.45
N ILE A 84 2.72 6.77 -6.44
CA ILE A 84 1.84 7.22 -5.35
C ILE A 84 1.78 8.73 -5.24
N ARG A 85 0.69 9.21 -4.65
CA ARG A 85 0.51 10.58 -4.20
C ARG A 85 0.05 10.55 -2.75
N LEU A 86 0.69 11.36 -1.89
CA LEU A 86 0.26 11.56 -0.51
C LEU A 86 -0.85 12.61 -0.40
N GLY A 87 -1.72 12.39 0.57
CA GLY A 87 -2.79 13.30 0.99
C GLY A 87 -2.74 13.56 2.50
N ALA A 88 -3.75 13.08 3.23
CA ALA A 88 -3.82 13.26 4.69
C ALA A 88 -2.62 12.63 5.41
N PRO A 89 -1.99 13.32 6.38
CA PRO A 89 -0.87 12.77 7.13
C PRO A 89 -1.24 11.54 7.96
N ASN A 90 -0.28 10.62 8.14
CA ASN A 90 -0.37 9.54 9.12
C ASN A 90 0.30 9.97 10.43
N TYR A 91 -0.52 10.20 11.45
CA TYR A 91 -0.07 10.53 12.81
C TYR A 91 -0.12 9.30 13.73
N PRO A 92 0.67 9.32 14.83
CA PRO A 92 0.61 8.24 15.82
C PRO A 92 -0.80 8.06 16.40
N GLY A 93 -1.21 6.81 16.58
CA GLY A 93 -2.49 6.47 17.17
C GLY A 93 -3.64 6.25 16.17
N ASP A 94 -3.42 6.55 14.91
CA ASP A 94 -4.38 6.25 13.83
C ASP A 94 -4.17 4.84 13.27
N THR A 95 -5.06 4.41 12.41
CA THR A 95 -4.94 3.17 11.63
C THR A 95 -5.12 3.50 10.15
N MET A 96 -4.17 3.09 9.31
CA MET A 96 -4.32 3.18 7.86
C MET A 96 -4.81 1.84 7.31
N VAL A 97 -5.85 1.88 6.49
CA VAL A 97 -6.36 0.72 5.77
C VAL A 97 -5.98 0.84 4.30
N LEU A 98 -5.14 -0.08 3.83
CA LEU A 98 -4.82 -0.20 2.40
C LEU A 98 -5.86 -1.10 1.74
N THR A 99 -6.39 -0.63 0.62
CA THR A 99 -7.29 -1.38 -0.26
C THR A 99 -6.76 -1.33 -1.69
N GLY A 100 -7.08 -2.33 -2.47
CA GLY A 100 -6.62 -2.41 -3.86
C GLY A 100 -7.65 -3.07 -4.77
N ARG A 101 -7.56 -2.71 -6.06
CA ARG A 101 -8.38 -3.29 -7.12
C ARG A 101 -7.56 -3.40 -8.40
N ILE A 102 -7.68 -4.51 -9.09
CA ILE A 102 -7.04 -4.71 -10.40
C ILE A 102 -7.80 -3.88 -11.44
N GLU A 103 -7.12 -2.90 -12.03
CA GLU A 103 -7.69 -2.04 -13.08
C GLU A 103 -7.43 -2.58 -14.48
N GLU A 104 -6.22 -3.12 -14.69
CA GLU A 104 -5.79 -3.60 -15.99
C GLU A 104 -5.00 -4.90 -15.82
N LEU A 105 -5.08 -5.76 -16.80
CA LEU A 105 -4.32 -7.00 -16.86
C LEU A 105 -3.94 -7.31 -18.31
N ASP A 106 -2.65 -7.48 -18.53
CA ASP A 106 -2.11 -8.12 -19.73
C ASP A 106 -1.93 -9.61 -19.42
N ASP A 107 -2.82 -10.45 -19.92
CA ASP A 107 -2.84 -11.89 -19.68
C ASP A 107 -1.73 -12.65 -20.43
N VAL A 108 -1.12 -12.04 -21.43
CA VAL A 108 0.03 -12.59 -22.15
C VAL A 108 1.30 -12.52 -21.30
N THR A 109 1.56 -11.36 -20.71
CA THR A 109 2.76 -11.12 -19.89
C THR A 109 2.55 -11.39 -18.41
N GLY A 110 1.30 -11.50 -17.96
CA GLY A 110 0.94 -11.59 -16.53
C GLY A 110 1.22 -10.29 -15.78
N THR A 111 1.12 -9.14 -16.46
CA THR A 111 1.37 -7.83 -15.86
C THR A 111 0.05 -7.12 -15.57
N ALA A 112 -0.15 -6.72 -14.32
CA ALA A 112 -1.35 -6.02 -13.86
C ALA A 112 -1.03 -4.61 -13.39
N THR A 113 -2.00 -3.72 -13.55
CA THR A 113 -2.05 -2.42 -12.88
C THR A 113 -3.09 -2.49 -11.77
N VAL A 114 -2.64 -2.23 -10.55
CA VAL A 114 -3.48 -2.25 -9.35
C VAL A 114 -3.66 -0.84 -8.83
N ARG A 115 -4.91 -0.40 -8.70
CA ARG A 115 -5.24 0.83 -7.98
C ARG A 115 -5.15 0.58 -6.49
N VAL A 116 -4.43 1.44 -5.76
CA VAL A 116 -4.27 1.35 -4.31
C VAL A 116 -4.73 2.64 -3.65
N VAL A 117 -5.45 2.50 -2.56
CA VAL A 117 -5.85 3.59 -1.67
C VAL A 117 -5.51 3.19 -0.24
N GLY A 118 -4.88 4.08 0.50
CA GLY A 118 -4.69 3.96 1.95
C GLY A 118 -5.44 5.07 2.65
N ALA A 119 -6.45 4.73 3.44
CA ALA A 119 -7.27 5.69 4.17
C ALA A 119 -7.02 5.60 5.67
N ASN A 120 -7.01 6.74 6.34
CA ASN A 120 -6.91 6.85 7.80
C ASN A 120 -8.11 7.64 8.35
N GLY A 121 -8.08 7.97 9.64
CA GLY A 121 -9.16 8.70 10.31
C GLY A 121 -9.36 10.15 9.81
N ILE A 122 -8.41 10.71 9.07
CA ILE A 122 -8.48 12.07 8.52
C ILE A 122 -9.00 12.04 7.08
N GLY A 123 -8.59 11.06 6.30
CA GLY A 123 -8.93 10.94 4.88
C GLY A 123 -7.99 9.99 4.13
N ASN A 124 -7.89 10.17 2.82
CA ASN A 124 -6.95 9.36 2.04
C ASN A 124 -5.52 9.84 2.28
N HIS A 125 -4.71 8.99 2.92
CA HIS A 125 -3.29 9.22 3.13
C HIS A 125 -2.50 9.03 1.84
N VAL A 126 -2.83 7.97 1.10
CA VAL A 126 -2.14 7.63 -0.14
C VAL A 126 -3.12 7.13 -1.19
N THR A 127 -2.90 7.55 -2.41
CA THR A 127 -3.57 7.02 -3.61
C THR A 127 -2.52 6.77 -4.68
N GLY A 128 -2.73 5.75 -5.51
CA GLY A 128 -1.80 5.50 -6.59
C GLY A 128 -2.07 4.21 -7.34
N THR A 129 -1.09 3.85 -8.15
CA THR A 129 -1.11 2.62 -8.94
C THR A 129 0.19 1.86 -8.76
N VAL A 130 0.08 0.54 -8.77
CA VAL A 130 1.22 -0.38 -8.76
C VAL A 130 1.15 -1.25 -10.00
N THR A 131 2.25 -1.31 -10.73
CA THR A 131 2.42 -2.27 -11.83
C THR A 131 3.18 -3.47 -11.30
N VAL A 132 2.61 -4.65 -11.43
CA VAL A 132 3.15 -5.90 -10.91
C VAL A 132 3.09 -6.99 -11.97
N THR A 133 4.15 -7.78 -12.10
CA THR A 133 4.18 -8.94 -12.97
C THR A 133 4.09 -10.21 -12.12
N PHE A 134 3.12 -11.07 -12.45
CA PHE A 134 2.95 -12.38 -11.81
C PHE A 134 3.83 -13.42 -12.51
N THR A 135 4.31 -14.39 -11.75
CA THR A 135 4.94 -15.60 -12.27
C THR A 135 4.00 -16.80 -12.10
N GLU A 136 4.18 -17.85 -12.88
CA GLU A 136 3.28 -19.02 -12.89
C GLU A 136 3.11 -19.67 -11.50
N ALA A 137 4.07 -19.49 -10.62
CA ALA A 137 4.04 -20.04 -9.26
C ALA A 137 3.21 -19.20 -8.25
N THR A 138 2.68 -18.05 -8.66
CA THR A 138 2.29 -16.99 -7.73
C THR A 138 0.81 -16.99 -7.36
N VAL A 139 -0.08 -17.67 -8.11
CA VAL A 139 -1.51 -17.36 -7.99
C VAL A 139 -2.24 -18.31 -7.05
N THR A 140 -2.07 -18.08 -5.74
CA THR A 140 -3.09 -18.48 -4.76
C THR A 140 -3.51 -17.22 -3.99
N VAL A 141 -4.25 -16.34 -4.64
CA VAL A 141 -4.86 -15.20 -3.96
C VAL A 141 -6.26 -15.59 -3.54
N THR A 142 -6.53 -15.58 -2.26
CA THR A 142 -7.90 -15.63 -1.75
C THR A 142 -8.53 -14.28 -2.04
N LEU A 143 -9.13 -14.13 -3.21
CA LEU A 143 -9.95 -12.96 -3.52
C LEU A 143 -11.26 -13.10 -2.74
N THR A 144 -11.60 -12.11 -1.94
CA THR A 144 -12.93 -12.03 -1.33
C THR A 144 -13.93 -11.68 -2.41
N ASP A 145 -14.88 -12.58 -2.64
CA ASP A 145 -16.02 -12.37 -3.54
C ASP A 145 -17.04 -11.46 -2.80
N GLU A 146 -16.79 -10.16 -2.80
CA GLU A 146 -17.76 -9.16 -2.36
C GLU A 146 -18.35 -8.46 -3.58
N GLY A 147 -19.40 -9.06 -4.13
CA GLY A 147 -20.07 -8.45 -5.25
C GLY A 147 -21.31 -9.17 -5.77
N ALA A 148 -22.13 -9.68 -4.87
CA ALA A 148 -23.48 -10.15 -5.23
C ALA A 148 -24.47 -9.72 -4.16
N SER A 149 -25.00 -8.51 -4.29
CA SER A 149 -26.32 -8.11 -3.79
C SER A 149 -26.80 -6.87 -4.51
#